data_9a1a4ebdfda07a585ab1a237f76ad529
#
_entry.id   9a1a4ebdfda07a585ab1a237f76ad529
#
_cell.length_a   1.000
_cell.length_b   1.000
_cell.length_c   1.000
_cell.angle_alpha   90.00
_cell.angle_beta   90.00
_cell.angle_gamma   90.00
#
_symmetry.space_group_name_H-M   'P 1'
#
loop_
_entity.id
_entity.type
_entity.pdbx_description
1 polymer ?
#
loop_
_entity_poly.entity_id
_entity_poly.type
_entity_poly.pdbx_seq_one_letter_code
_entity_poly.pdbx_strand_id
1 'polypeptide(L)'
;RGRELESFRLEPELIGRISTLSKEDRLLVGLEVVPNLLIETLLKVEDREFYHHQGVSPWSILRALAANLKAGRTVQGGSTLTQQLVKNIYLSRDQTLWRKFHEAMMSLVIDYRFDKNTILETYLNEVYFGQDGSNAIHGIGLASQFYFGKQVQELNPSEIALMVGMIKGPSYYDPRRFPERARSRRDTVLKVMFEQDLLGKDNYVAAVEQQLEVKESRRLVEHPYPHYMDLVRREMKRIILPEDWQETGLKIFTHLQVDAQNAVQRSLAQQLMADGEDEKLEGAMVVADYRNGTVSALAGGRLSQAIGYNRALLALRPIGSLMKPIIYAAAMQDSNVGLHTPVADEPITLSDKKGKEWKPQNYDKEFDGSLLLYDALVQSRNLPAVRVGMEVGIDQLVSYLRELGVTTPLQAYPSLTLGSASLSPVAVTRMYSALMNDGRYQPLAAVSSITTHQGEVLYRREAPETEEVFDKKVSYLTRYGLRGVVSEGTASRLQSALAGQVVGGKTGTTNDY
;
A
#
# COMPACT_ATOMS: atom_id res chain seq x y z
N ARG A 1 -8.14 -36.85 -2.35
CA ARG A 1 -9.08 -37.42 -3.32
C ARG A 1 -9.42 -36.30 -4.28
N GLY A 2 -8.70 -36.30 -5.45
CA GLY A 2 -8.72 -35.20 -6.41
C GLY A 2 -10.09 -35.04 -7.08
N ARG A 3 -10.82 -34.02 -6.66
CA ARG A 3 -11.79 -33.37 -7.53
C ARG A 3 -11.05 -32.27 -8.27
N GLU A 4 -11.09 -32.29 -9.59
CA GLU A 4 -10.72 -31.14 -10.39
C GLU A 4 -11.65 -29.99 -10.01
N LEU A 5 -11.09 -28.88 -9.53
CA LEU A 5 -11.81 -27.64 -9.31
C LEU A 5 -11.75 -26.86 -10.62
N GLU A 6 -12.88 -26.49 -11.18
CA GLU A 6 -12.96 -25.64 -12.37
C GLU A 6 -12.36 -24.25 -12.15
N SER A 7 -12.35 -23.78 -10.92
CA SER A 7 -11.65 -22.55 -10.49
C SER A 7 -11.45 -22.57 -8.98
N PHE A 8 -10.39 -21.90 -8.51
CA PHE A 8 -10.23 -21.55 -7.10
C PHE A 8 -9.87 -20.06 -7.01
N ARG A 9 -10.34 -19.41 -5.94
CA ARG A 9 -9.96 -18.03 -5.64
C ARG A 9 -8.88 -18.05 -4.57
N LEU A 10 -7.75 -17.41 -4.87
CA LEU A 10 -6.76 -17.09 -3.85
C LEU A 10 -7.21 -15.80 -3.15
N GLU A 11 -7.15 -15.77 -1.84
CA GLU A 11 -7.34 -14.53 -1.10
C GLU A 11 -6.17 -13.57 -1.40
N PRO A 12 -6.44 -12.28 -1.63
CA PRO A 12 -5.39 -11.31 -1.83
C PRO A 12 -4.56 -11.13 -0.57
N GLU A 13 -3.24 -11.02 -0.73
CA GLU A 13 -2.34 -10.75 0.38
C GLU A 13 -2.56 -9.34 0.93
N LEU A 14 -2.67 -9.21 2.25
CA LEU A 14 -2.80 -7.91 2.91
C LEU A 14 -1.43 -7.22 2.95
N ILE A 15 -1.26 -6.17 2.15
CA ILE A 15 -0.01 -5.42 2.00
C ILE A 15 0.10 -4.19 2.92
N GLY A 16 -0.98 -3.79 3.55
CA GLY A 16 -0.99 -2.66 4.46
C GLY A 16 -2.39 -2.14 4.76
N ARG A 17 -2.45 -1.12 5.60
CA ARG A 17 -3.69 -0.43 5.99
C ARG A 17 -3.54 1.07 5.81
N ILE A 18 -4.63 1.74 5.45
CA ILE A 18 -4.70 3.20 5.35
C ILE A 18 -5.71 3.68 6.38
N SER A 19 -5.21 4.28 7.47
CA SER A 19 -6.05 4.94 8.46
C SER A 19 -6.15 6.43 8.13
N THR A 20 -7.35 7.00 8.19
CA THR A 20 -7.59 8.39 7.77
C THR A 20 -7.39 9.40 8.89
N LEU A 21 -7.64 9.08 10.16
CA LEU A 21 -7.65 10.10 11.24
C LEU A 21 -7.36 9.59 12.67
N SER A 22 -7.41 8.30 12.98
CA SER A 22 -7.19 7.83 14.34
C SER A 22 -5.96 6.91 14.45
N LYS A 23 -5.31 6.95 15.61
CA LYS A 23 -4.27 5.97 16.01
C LYS A 23 -4.87 4.60 16.33
N GLU A 24 -6.06 4.30 15.81
CA GLU A 24 -6.83 3.10 16.06
C GLU A 24 -6.87 2.26 14.79
N ASP A 25 -6.38 1.05 14.86
CA ASP A 25 -6.46 0.06 13.79
C ASP A 25 -7.70 -0.81 13.99
N ARG A 26 -8.46 -1.04 12.90
CA ARG A 26 -9.66 -1.90 12.89
C ARG A 26 -9.65 -2.80 11.66
N LEU A 27 -10.06 -4.03 11.85
CA LEU A 27 -10.42 -4.96 10.79
C LEU A 27 -11.88 -5.33 11.02
N LEU A 28 -12.77 -4.72 10.24
CA LEU A 28 -14.21 -4.96 10.37
C LEU A 28 -14.55 -6.37 9.92
N VAL A 29 -15.40 -7.03 10.69
CA VAL A 29 -15.93 -8.37 10.41
C VAL A 29 -17.45 -8.32 10.50
N GLY A 30 -18.12 -8.90 9.49
CA GLY A 30 -19.57 -9.09 9.55
C GLY A 30 -19.93 -10.22 10.53
N LEU A 31 -21.10 -10.13 11.12
CA LEU A 31 -21.56 -11.11 12.12
C LEU A 31 -21.65 -12.53 11.56
N GLU A 32 -21.89 -12.67 10.26
CA GLU A 32 -22.01 -13.94 9.54
C GLU A 32 -20.72 -14.75 9.47
N VAL A 33 -19.56 -14.10 9.61
CA VAL A 33 -18.25 -14.79 9.62
C VAL A 33 -17.74 -15.06 11.03
N VAL A 34 -18.42 -14.54 12.07
CA VAL A 34 -18.04 -14.78 13.47
C VAL A 34 -18.58 -16.14 13.93
N PRO A 35 -17.73 -17.02 14.49
CA PRO A 35 -18.21 -18.32 14.98
C PRO A 35 -19.33 -18.19 16.01
N ASN A 36 -20.41 -18.96 15.86
CA ASN A 36 -21.50 -19.00 16.83
C ASN A 36 -21.03 -19.26 18.26
N LEU A 37 -20.03 -20.14 18.41
CA LEU A 37 -19.42 -20.44 19.71
C LEU A 37 -18.85 -19.17 20.37
N LEU A 38 -18.24 -18.26 19.60
CA LEU A 38 -17.72 -16.99 20.13
C LEU A 38 -18.86 -16.08 20.59
N ILE A 39 -19.90 -15.94 19.75
CA ILE A 39 -21.07 -15.11 20.06
C ILE A 39 -21.75 -15.61 21.34
N GLU A 40 -22.05 -16.89 21.41
CA GLU A 40 -22.72 -17.47 22.58
C GLU A 40 -21.84 -17.36 23.84
N THR A 41 -20.52 -17.59 23.72
CA THR A 41 -19.59 -17.42 24.83
C THR A 41 -19.59 -15.98 25.34
N LEU A 42 -19.51 -15.01 24.43
CA LEU A 42 -19.58 -13.59 24.78
C LEU A 42 -20.85 -13.25 25.54
N LEU A 43 -21.99 -13.67 25.02
CA LEU A 43 -23.30 -13.43 25.64
C LEU A 43 -23.40 -14.08 27.02
N LYS A 44 -22.99 -15.33 27.17
CA LYS A 44 -23.03 -16.04 28.46
C LYS A 44 -22.11 -15.42 29.52
N VAL A 45 -20.99 -14.82 29.09
CA VAL A 45 -20.01 -14.21 30.01
C VAL A 45 -20.36 -12.77 30.33
N GLU A 46 -20.73 -11.96 29.35
CA GLU A 46 -20.91 -10.51 29.49
C GLU A 46 -22.38 -10.09 29.67
N ASP A 47 -23.31 -10.69 28.90
CA ASP A 47 -24.73 -10.25 28.90
C ASP A 47 -25.71 -11.35 28.50
N ARG A 48 -26.11 -12.19 29.46
CA ARG A 48 -26.97 -13.35 29.22
C ARG A 48 -28.36 -13.02 28.69
N GLU A 49 -28.84 -11.80 28.98
CA GLU A 49 -30.17 -11.33 28.63
C GLU A 49 -30.15 -10.40 27.41
N PHE A 50 -29.07 -10.37 26.64
CA PHE A 50 -28.84 -9.42 25.56
C PHE A 50 -30.02 -9.30 24.58
N TYR A 51 -30.56 -10.43 24.14
CA TYR A 51 -31.68 -10.46 23.20
C TYR A 51 -33.05 -10.17 23.85
N HIS A 52 -33.14 -10.08 25.19
CA HIS A 52 -34.39 -9.94 25.90
C HIS A 52 -34.59 -8.55 26.53
N HIS A 53 -33.53 -7.84 26.87
CA HIS A 53 -33.64 -6.50 27.42
C HIS A 53 -33.62 -5.40 26.33
N GLN A 54 -34.03 -4.18 26.68
CA GLN A 54 -34.05 -3.01 25.81
C GLN A 54 -32.90 -2.05 26.16
N GLY A 55 -31.65 -2.48 25.92
CA GLY A 55 -30.44 -1.67 26.14
C GLY A 55 -29.92 -1.66 27.58
N VAL A 56 -30.82 -1.75 28.57
CA VAL A 56 -30.50 -1.80 30.00
C VAL A 56 -31.21 -2.99 30.64
N SER A 57 -30.54 -3.71 31.55
CA SER A 57 -31.12 -4.83 32.28
C SER A 57 -31.21 -4.52 33.78
N PRO A 58 -32.39 -4.11 34.31
CA PRO A 58 -32.60 -3.88 35.74
C PRO A 58 -32.30 -5.13 36.60
N TRP A 59 -32.64 -6.32 36.10
CA TRP A 59 -32.34 -7.58 36.76
C TRP A 59 -30.86 -7.84 36.90
N SER A 60 -30.08 -7.54 35.89
CA SER A 60 -28.59 -7.69 35.94
C SER A 60 -27.97 -6.74 36.94
N ILE A 61 -28.51 -5.53 37.06
CA ILE A 61 -28.07 -4.53 38.05
C ILE A 61 -28.38 -5.03 39.47
N LEU A 62 -29.60 -5.51 39.74
CA LEU A 62 -29.98 -6.04 41.06
C LEU A 62 -29.17 -7.27 41.43
N ARG A 63 -28.98 -8.20 40.51
CA ARG A 63 -28.18 -9.40 40.72
C ARG A 63 -26.72 -9.04 41.03
N ALA A 64 -26.13 -8.12 40.28
CA ALA A 64 -24.75 -7.67 40.52
C ALA A 64 -24.63 -6.97 41.89
N LEU A 65 -25.60 -6.14 42.28
CA LEU A 65 -25.64 -5.49 43.58
C LEU A 65 -25.66 -6.52 44.72
N ALA A 66 -26.55 -7.51 44.64
CA ALA A 66 -26.66 -8.59 45.63
C ALA A 66 -25.36 -9.42 45.73
N ALA A 67 -24.77 -9.77 44.61
CA ALA A 67 -23.52 -10.52 44.58
C ALA A 67 -22.34 -9.74 45.18
N ASN A 68 -22.22 -8.45 44.87
CA ASN A 68 -21.18 -7.56 45.37
C ASN A 68 -21.33 -7.29 46.87
N LEU A 69 -22.54 -7.08 47.36
CA LEU A 69 -22.84 -6.95 48.79
C LEU A 69 -22.46 -8.21 49.55
N LYS A 70 -22.84 -9.40 49.03
CA LYS A 70 -22.49 -10.67 49.67
C LYS A 70 -20.96 -10.94 49.69
N ALA A 71 -20.26 -10.50 48.68
CA ALA A 71 -18.80 -10.71 48.55
C ALA A 71 -17.97 -9.64 49.25
N GLY A 72 -18.57 -8.51 49.69
CA GLY A 72 -17.85 -7.38 50.28
C GLY A 72 -16.92 -6.63 49.33
N ARG A 73 -16.98 -6.99 48.03
CA ARG A 73 -16.14 -6.40 46.96
C ARG A 73 -16.85 -6.53 45.60
N THR A 74 -16.43 -5.76 44.61
CA THR A 74 -16.97 -5.87 43.26
C THR A 74 -16.51 -7.18 42.60
N VAL A 75 -17.42 -8.16 42.50
CA VAL A 75 -17.18 -9.47 41.87
C VAL A 75 -17.95 -9.62 40.57
N GLN A 76 -19.07 -8.89 40.36
CA GLN A 76 -19.90 -8.98 39.19
C GLN A 76 -20.29 -7.57 38.66
N GLY A 77 -20.21 -7.37 37.33
CA GLY A 77 -20.71 -6.20 36.64
C GLY A 77 -22.20 -6.39 36.27
N GLY A 78 -22.95 -5.29 36.26
CA GLY A 78 -24.38 -5.26 35.87
C GLY A 78 -24.64 -4.47 34.59
N SER A 79 -23.61 -4.10 33.82
CA SER A 79 -23.76 -3.35 32.57
C SER A 79 -23.99 -4.29 31.40
N THR A 80 -24.90 -3.95 30.49
CA THR A 80 -25.19 -4.68 29.26
C THR A 80 -24.15 -4.44 28.18
N LEU A 81 -24.12 -5.28 27.11
CA LEU A 81 -23.28 -5.04 25.93
C LEU A 81 -23.61 -3.71 25.25
N THR A 82 -24.89 -3.35 25.16
CA THR A 82 -25.31 -2.04 24.61
C THR A 82 -24.75 -0.88 25.44
N GLN A 83 -24.73 -0.98 26.77
CA GLN A 83 -24.11 0.03 27.64
C GLN A 83 -22.59 0.09 27.48
N GLN A 84 -21.94 -1.05 27.31
CA GLN A 84 -20.49 -1.12 27.04
C GLN A 84 -20.17 -0.47 25.68
N LEU A 85 -20.98 -0.70 24.66
CA LEU A 85 -20.83 -0.09 23.34
C LEU A 85 -20.96 1.43 23.42
N VAL A 86 -22.02 1.94 24.04
CA VAL A 86 -22.23 3.39 24.27
C VAL A 86 -21.03 4.02 24.97
N LYS A 87 -20.55 3.36 26.04
CA LYS A 87 -19.39 3.83 26.79
C LYS A 87 -18.15 3.92 25.89
N ASN A 88 -17.94 2.95 25.02
CA ASN A 88 -16.73 2.89 24.19
C ASN A 88 -16.74 3.94 23.07
N ILE A 89 -17.90 4.22 22.47
CA ILE A 89 -18.01 5.15 21.32
C ILE A 89 -18.21 6.61 21.75
N TYR A 90 -19.07 6.86 22.73
CA TYR A 90 -19.61 8.21 22.97
C TYR A 90 -19.17 8.85 24.28
N LEU A 91 -18.63 8.11 25.23
CA LEU A 91 -18.42 8.63 26.58
C LEU A 91 -16.95 8.72 26.98
N SER A 92 -16.65 9.75 27.79
CA SER A 92 -15.34 9.90 28.41
C SER A 92 -15.04 8.79 29.43
N ARG A 93 -13.76 8.66 29.82
CA ARG A 93 -13.32 7.66 30.83
C ARG A 93 -13.68 8.04 32.28
N ASP A 94 -14.38 9.14 32.49
CA ASP A 94 -14.76 9.60 33.83
C ASP A 94 -15.74 8.64 34.52
N GLN A 95 -15.55 8.43 35.82
CA GLN A 95 -16.39 7.51 36.59
C GLN A 95 -17.39 8.31 37.44
N THR A 96 -18.36 8.98 36.81
CA THR A 96 -19.41 9.76 37.51
C THR A 96 -20.77 9.09 37.37
N LEU A 97 -21.66 9.30 38.38
CA LEU A 97 -23.05 8.82 38.31
C LEU A 97 -23.81 9.46 37.14
N TRP A 98 -23.49 10.71 36.83
CA TRP A 98 -24.09 11.47 35.73
C TRP A 98 -23.72 10.83 34.38
N ARG A 99 -22.48 10.47 34.18
CA ARG A 99 -22.06 9.71 33.00
C ARG A 99 -22.80 8.37 32.89
N LYS A 100 -22.95 7.64 34.01
CA LYS A 100 -23.63 6.35 34.02
C LYS A 100 -25.13 6.48 33.68
N PHE A 101 -25.76 7.60 34.07
CA PHE A 101 -27.12 7.93 33.66
C PHE A 101 -27.21 8.17 32.14
N HIS A 102 -26.30 8.97 31.56
CA HIS A 102 -26.25 9.18 30.11
C HIS A 102 -26.00 7.87 29.34
N GLU A 103 -25.10 7.03 29.82
CA GLU A 103 -24.86 5.71 29.27
C GLU A 103 -26.15 4.88 29.19
N ALA A 104 -26.92 4.85 30.27
CA ALA A 104 -28.17 4.12 30.30
C ALA A 104 -29.22 4.70 29.34
N MET A 105 -29.38 6.03 29.31
CA MET A 105 -30.34 6.70 28.42
C MET A 105 -29.99 6.50 26.96
N MET A 106 -28.70 6.66 26.59
CA MET A 106 -28.23 6.43 25.22
C MET A 106 -28.37 4.95 24.81
N SER A 107 -28.19 4.03 25.75
CA SER A 107 -28.35 2.60 25.48
C SER A 107 -29.79 2.23 25.14
N LEU A 108 -30.78 2.86 25.81
CA LEU A 108 -32.20 2.71 25.46
C LEU A 108 -32.50 3.23 24.05
N VAL A 109 -31.91 4.37 23.67
CA VAL A 109 -32.13 4.98 22.34
C VAL A 109 -31.50 4.10 21.24
N ILE A 110 -30.30 3.60 21.46
CA ILE A 110 -29.61 2.73 20.48
C ILE A 110 -30.37 1.42 20.32
N ASP A 111 -30.77 0.80 21.39
CA ASP A 111 -31.50 -0.47 21.36
C ASP A 111 -32.90 -0.33 20.72
N TYR A 112 -33.51 0.85 20.83
CA TYR A 112 -34.76 1.16 20.13
C TYR A 112 -34.57 1.40 18.61
N ARG A 113 -33.41 1.98 18.20
CA ARG A 113 -33.15 2.36 16.80
C ARG A 113 -32.55 1.24 15.95
N PHE A 114 -31.78 0.39 16.55
CA PHE A 114 -31.00 -0.64 15.85
C PHE A 114 -31.40 -2.03 16.35
N ASP A 115 -31.42 -3.00 15.46
CA ASP A 115 -31.65 -4.39 15.83
C ASP A 115 -30.46 -4.96 16.62
N LYS A 116 -30.72 -6.04 17.36
CA LYS A 116 -29.73 -6.67 18.24
C LYS A 116 -28.49 -7.17 17.51
N ASN A 117 -28.63 -7.63 16.27
CA ASN A 117 -27.50 -8.15 15.51
C ASN A 117 -26.59 -7.01 15.06
N THR A 118 -27.15 -5.88 14.63
CA THR A 118 -26.39 -4.67 14.31
C THR A 118 -25.62 -4.14 15.53
N ILE A 119 -26.27 -4.13 16.73
CA ILE A 119 -25.61 -3.73 17.98
C ILE A 119 -24.46 -4.68 18.32
N LEU A 120 -24.67 -5.99 18.19
CA LEU A 120 -23.66 -7.00 18.47
C LEU A 120 -22.47 -6.94 17.50
N GLU A 121 -22.75 -6.78 16.21
CA GLU A 121 -21.72 -6.60 15.18
C GLU A 121 -20.88 -5.36 15.46
N THR A 122 -21.53 -4.25 15.74
CA THR A 122 -20.86 -2.99 16.10
C THR A 122 -20.01 -3.17 17.36
N TYR A 123 -20.53 -3.85 18.38
CA TYR A 123 -19.78 -4.14 19.61
C TYR A 123 -18.53 -4.97 19.33
N LEU A 124 -18.63 -6.04 18.55
CA LEU A 124 -17.50 -6.90 18.20
C LEU A 124 -16.42 -6.17 17.41
N ASN A 125 -16.79 -5.16 16.64
CA ASN A 125 -15.86 -4.33 15.88
C ASN A 125 -15.29 -3.13 16.68
N GLU A 126 -15.92 -2.74 17.81
CA GLU A 126 -15.51 -1.59 18.62
C GLU A 126 -14.74 -1.97 19.88
N VAL A 127 -14.94 -3.17 20.40
CA VAL A 127 -14.35 -3.55 21.69
C VAL A 127 -12.84 -3.48 21.66
N TYR A 128 -12.27 -2.84 22.70
CA TYR A 128 -10.82 -2.68 22.85
C TYR A 128 -10.17 -3.96 23.36
N PHE A 129 -9.09 -4.42 22.72
CA PHE A 129 -8.35 -5.64 23.05
C PHE A 129 -6.91 -5.40 23.49
N GLY A 130 -6.39 -4.20 23.42
CA GLY A 130 -5.01 -3.91 23.85
C GLY A 130 -4.32 -2.88 22.96
N GLN A 131 -2.98 -2.86 23.03
CA GLN A 131 -2.16 -1.93 22.27
C GLN A 131 -0.98 -2.65 21.60
N ASP A 132 -0.66 -2.19 20.39
CA ASP A 132 0.58 -2.45 19.68
C ASP A 132 1.40 -1.16 19.57
N GLY A 133 2.35 -0.96 20.48
CA GLY A 133 3.08 0.30 20.61
C GLY A 133 2.14 1.47 20.93
N SER A 134 2.02 2.43 19.99
CA SER A 134 1.12 3.59 20.10
C SER A 134 -0.29 3.33 19.56
N ASN A 135 -0.52 2.20 18.87
CA ASN A 135 -1.79 1.91 18.18
C ASN A 135 -2.70 1.06 19.06
N ALA A 136 -3.93 1.49 19.25
CA ALA A 136 -4.94 0.73 19.96
C ALA A 136 -5.53 -0.36 19.04
N ILE A 137 -5.74 -1.56 19.60
CA ILE A 137 -6.32 -2.70 18.90
C ILE A 137 -7.80 -2.75 19.24
N HIS A 138 -8.62 -2.39 18.25
CA HIS A 138 -10.06 -2.44 18.35
C HIS A 138 -10.65 -3.52 17.42
N GLY A 139 -11.70 -4.18 17.91
CA GLY A 139 -12.44 -5.20 17.19
C GLY A 139 -11.81 -6.59 17.21
N ILE A 140 -12.71 -7.57 17.15
CA ILE A 140 -12.38 -9.00 17.24
C ILE A 140 -11.53 -9.47 16.05
N GLY A 141 -11.75 -8.90 14.85
CA GLY A 141 -11.03 -9.27 13.63
C GLY A 141 -9.55 -8.93 13.73
N LEU A 142 -9.24 -7.69 14.13
CA LEU A 142 -7.86 -7.25 14.31
C LEU A 142 -7.18 -7.98 15.46
N ALA A 143 -7.90 -8.16 16.57
CA ALA A 143 -7.37 -8.84 17.75
C ALA A 143 -7.04 -10.32 17.47
N SER A 144 -7.88 -11.02 16.68
CA SER A 144 -7.61 -12.40 16.23
C SER A 144 -6.30 -12.49 15.44
N GLN A 145 -6.11 -11.59 14.48
CA GLN A 145 -4.85 -11.54 13.72
C GLN A 145 -3.65 -11.15 14.58
N PHE A 146 -3.84 -10.22 15.52
CA PHE A 146 -2.78 -9.73 16.39
C PHE A 146 -2.28 -10.80 17.36
N TYR A 147 -3.18 -11.48 18.04
CA TYR A 147 -2.79 -12.45 19.05
C TYR A 147 -2.49 -13.84 18.47
N PHE A 148 -3.19 -14.27 17.43
CA PHE A 148 -3.09 -15.64 16.91
C PHE A 148 -2.63 -15.71 15.45
N GLY A 149 -2.74 -14.61 14.68
CA GLY A 149 -2.46 -14.57 13.24
C GLY A 149 -3.45 -15.40 12.42
N LYS A 150 -4.68 -15.49 12.90
CA LYS A 150 -5.78 -16.26 12.31
C LYS A 150 -6.95 -15.34 11.97
N GLN A 151 -7.77 -15.74 11.02
CA GLN A 151 -9.07 -15.13 10.84
C GLN A 151 -10.00 -15.55 11.99
N VAL A 152 -11.05 -14.76 12.27
CA VAL A 152 -11.95 -15.00 13.41
C VAL A 152 -12.62 -16.37 13.35
N GLN A 153 -12.98 -16.83 12.15
CA GLN A 153 -13.60 -18.15 11.91
C GLN A 153 -12.67 -19.33 12.16
N GLU A 154 -11.36 -19.11 12.25
CA GLU A 154 -10.36 -20.15 12.49
C GLU A 154 -10.01 -20.32 13.99
N LEU A 155 -10.61 -19.50 14.85
CA LEU A 155 -10.33 -19.53 16.29
C LEU A 155 -10.86 -20.82 16.92
N ASN A 156 -9.99 -21.50 17.66
CA ASN A 156 -10.38 -22.68 18.45
C ASN A 156 -11.03 -22.27 19.80
N PRO A 157 -11.66 -23.21 20.53
CA PRO A 157 -12.34 -22.90 21.80
C PRO A 157 -11.45 -22.23 22.85
N SER A 158 -10.17 -22.60 22.95
CA SER A 158 -9.21 -21.99 23.89
C SER A 158 -8.92 -20.52 23.53
N GLU A 159 -8.75 -20.23 22.24
CA GLU A 159 -8.52 -18.89 21.71
C GLU A 159 -9.78 -18.01 21.86
N ILE A 160 -10.96 -18.54 21.56
CA ILE A 160 -12.26 -17.88 21.81
C ILE A 160 -12.40 -17.49 23.28
N ALA A 161 -12.14 -18.44 24.18
CA ALA A 161 -12.22 -18.19 25.62
C ALA A 161 -11.25 -17.11 26.09
N LEU A 162 -10.04 -17.08 25.54
CA LEU A 162 -9.06 -16.04 25.83
C LEU A 162 -9.55 -14.69 25.36
N MET A 163 -10.02 -14.59 24.11
CA MET A 163 -10.52 -13.34 23.53
C MET A 163 -11.68 -12.76 24.37
N VAL A 164 -12.70 -13.56 24.65
CA VAL A 164 -13.82 -13.12 25.51
C VAL A 164 -13.34 -12.78 26.92
N GLY A 165 -12.39 -13.55 27.44
CA GLY A 165 -11.80 -13.28 28.76
C GLY A 165 -11.08 -11.94 28.87
N MET A 166 -10.44 -11.52 27.81
CA MET A 166 -9.68 -10.26 27.74
C MET A 166 -10.57 -9.01 27.76
N ILE A 167 -11.82 -9.08 27.29
CA ILE A 167 -12.75 -7.95 27.24
C ILE A 167 -12.90 -7.27 28.61
N LYS A 168 -12.89 -8.03 29.69
CA LYS A 168 -13.00 -7.52 31.07
C LYS A 168 -11.88 -6.57 31.46
N GLY A 169 -10.70 -6.71 30.87
CA GLY A 169 -9.54 -5.88 31.18
C GLY A 169 -8.36 -6.20 30.26
N PRO A 170 -8.36 -5.69 29.02
CA PRO A 170 -7.40 -6.09 28.00
C PRO A 170 -5.93 -5.89 28.42
N SER A 171 -5.61 -4.75 29.06
CA SER A 171 -4.26 -4.49 29.53
C SER A 171 -3.85 -5.36 30.73
N TYR A 172 -4.81 -5.81 31.53
CA TYR A 172 -4.54 -6.64 32.71
C TYR A 172 -4.39 -8.13 32.35
N TYR A 173 -5.14 -8.57 31.33
CA TYR A 173 -5.13 -9.95 30.83
C TYR A 173 -4.38 -10.09 29.50
N ASP A 174 -3.51 -9.14 29.16
CA ASP A 174 -2.67 -9.24 27.98
C ASP A 174 -1.80 -10.51 28.03
N PRO A 175 -2.00 -11.48 27.12
CA PRO A 175 -1.32 -12.78 27.20
C PRO A 175 0.18 -12.71 26.91
N ARG A 176 0.66 -11.63 26.29
CA ARG A 176 2.08 -11.40 26.02
C ARG A 176 2.82 -10.84 27.24
N ARG A 177 2.13 -9.99 28.01
CA ARG A 177 2.69 -9.35 29.19
C ARG A 177 2.46 -10.17 30.46
N PHE A 178 1.30 -10.82 30.55
CA PHE A 178 0.84 -11.51 31.76
C PHE A 178 0.23 -12.87 31.42
N PRO A 179 1.02 -13.83 30.88
CA PRO A 179 0.50 -15.11 30.37
C PRO A 179 -0.27 -15.90 31.42
N GLU A 180 0.18 -15.92 32.67
CA GLU A 180 -0.48 -16.66 33.75
C GLU A 180 -1.86 -16.08 34.12
N ARG A 181 -2.00 -14.74 34.11
CA ARG A 181 -3.30 -14.08 34.32
C ARG A 181 -4.25 -14.36 33.16
N ALA A 182 -3.74 -14.29 31.95
CA ALA A 182 -4.48 -14.57 30.74
C ALA A 182 -4.96 -16.01 30.71
N ARG A 183 -4.09 -16.97 31.06
CA ARG A 183 -4.43 -18.39 31.19
C ARG A 183 -5.53 -18.62 32.23
N SER A 184 -5.36 -18.12 33.45
CA SER A 184 -6.36 -18.24 34.51
C SER A 184 -7.71 -17.66 34.13
N ARG A 185 -7.71 -16.53 33.39
CA ARG A 185 -8.94 -15.90 32.90
C ARG A 185 -9.58 -16.72 31.77
N ARG A 186 -8.80 -17.23 30.81
CA ARG A 186 -9.23 -18.17 29.79
C ARG A 186 -9.92 -19.39 30.40
N ASP A 187 -9.28 -20.03 31.39
CA ASP A 187 -9.79 -21.22 32.05
C ASP A 187 -11.12 -20.94 32.79
N THR A 188 -11.25 -19.73 33.35
CA THR A 188 -12.52 -19.27 33.91
C THR A 188 -13.64 -19.20 32.86
N VAL A 189 -13.33 -18.69 31.66
CA VAL A 189 -14.29 -18.62 30.54
C VAL A 189 -14.62 -20.02 30.01
N LEU A 190 -13.59 -20.87 29.81
CA LEU A 190 -13.78 -22.28 29.40
C LEU A 190 -14.71 -23.03 30.38
N LYS A 191 -14.57 -22.78 31.68
CA LYS A 191 -15.47 -23.35 32.69
C LYS A 191 -16.92 -22.87 32.49
N VAL A 192 -17.13 -21.58 32.19
CA VAL A 192 -18.48 -21.05 31.87
C VAL A 192 -19.02 -21.71 30.60
N MET A 193 -18.19 -21.88 29.56
CA MET A 193 -18.61 -22.54 28.31
C MET A 193 -19.05 -23.99 28.59
N PHE A 194 -18.36 -24.71 29.44
CA PHE A 194 -18.72 -26.07 29.85
C PHE A 194 -20.01 -26.09 30.71
N GLU A 195 -20.12 -25.24 31.73
CA GLU A 195 -21.28 -25.14 32.61
C GLU A 195 -22.57 -24.64 31.91
N GLN A 196 -22.44 -24.05 30.74
CA GLN A 196 -23.53 -23.54 29.89
C GLN A 196 -23.77 -24.45 28.66
N ASP A 197 -23.24 -25.67 28.65
CA ASP A 197 -23.38 -26.66 27.58
C ASP A 197 -22.89 -26.19 26.19
N LEU A 198 -22.00 -25.20 26.13
CA LEU A 198 -21.38 -24.75 24.88
C LEU A 198 -20.21 -25.65 24.46
N LEU A 199 -19.58 -26.35 25.39
CA LEU A 199 -18.51 -27.31 25.14
C LEU A 199 -18.82 -28.66 25.80
N GLY A 200 -18.64 -29.74 25.05
CA GLY A 200 -18.61 -31.07 25.60
C GLY A 200 -17.39 -31.31 26.50
N LYS A 201 -17.46 -32.27 27.40
CA LYS A 201 -16.42 -32.58 28.39
C LYS A 201 -15.04 -32.78 27.78
N ASP A 202 -14.94 -33.53 26.69
CA ASP A 202 -13.66 -33.86 26.06
C ASP A 202 -13.01 -32.62 25.44
N ASN A 203 -13.80 -31.77 24.76
CA ASN A 203 -13.35 -30.51 24.20
C ASN A 203 -12.94 -29.48 25.30
N TYR A 204 -13.65 -29.50 26.42
CA TYR A 204 -13.30 -28.65 27.58
C TYR A 204 -11.94 -29.05 28.15
N VAL A 205 -11.71 -30.35 28.40
CA VAL A 205 -10.43 -30.84 28.92
C VAL A 205 -9.30 -30.51 27.97
N ALA A 206 -9.45 -30.80 26.68
CA ALA A 206 -8.46 -30.48 25.65
C ALA A 206 -8.13 -28.96 25.58
N ALA A 207 -9.17 -28.11 25.68
CA ALA A 207 -8.99 -26.66 25.61
C ALA A 207 -8.27 -26.09 26.85
N VAL A 208 -8.46 -26.66 28.05
CA VAL A 208 -7.76 -26.25 29.28
C VAL A 208 -6.29 -26.69 29.25
N GLU A 209 -6.00 -27.88 28.74
CA GLU A 209 -4.63 -28.41 28.61
C GLU A 209 -3.82 -27.67 27.54
N GLN A 210 -4.47 -27.07 26.54
CA GLN A 210 -3.81 -26.35 25.48
C GLN A 210 -2.98 -25.18 26.02
N GLN A 211 -1.73 -25.10 25.60
CA GLN A 211 -0.87 -23.94 25.90
C GLN A 211 -1.38 -22.69 25.19
N LEU A 212 -1.08 -21.51 25.76
CA LEU A 212 -1.38 -20.24 25.11
C LEU A 212 -0.37 -20.01 23.96
N GLU A 213 -0.77 -20.36 22.75
CA GLU A 213 0.02 -20.09 21.54
C GLU A 213 -0.29 -18.67 21.04
N VAL A 214 0.31 -17.69 21.68
CA VAL A 214 0.21 -16.29 21.26
C VAL A 214 1.41 -15.93 20.40
N LYS A 215 1.17 -15.38 19.21
CA LYS A 215 2.27 -14.93 18.34
C LYS A 215 3.14 -13.88 19.05
N GLU A 216 4.45 -14.08 19.01
CA GLU A 216 5.38 -13.02 19.37
C GLU A 216 5.12 -11.79 18.49
N SER A 217 5.18 -10.61 19.11
CA SER A 217 4.87 -9.34 18.46
C SER A 217 5.73 -9.11 17.22
N ARG A 218 5.24 -9.53 16.07
CA ARG A 218 5.53 -8.78 14.85
C ARG A 218 4.50 -7.67 14.82
N ARG A 219 4.96 -6.41 14.76
CA ARG A 219 4.07 -5.25 14.62
C ARG A 219 3.03 -5.58 13.57
N LEU A 220 1.74 -5.48 13.93
CA LEU A 220 0.61 -5.79 13.02
C LEU A 220 0.65 -4.98 11.72
N VAL A 221 1.41 -3.91 11.75
CA VAL A 221 1.63 -3.03 10.61
C VAL A 221 3.12 -2.73 10.51
N GLU A 222 3.95 -3.73 10.28
CA GLU A 222 5.04 -3.47 9.35
C GLU A 222 4.35 -3.34 8.01
N HIS A 223 4.28 -2.12 7.49
CA HIS A 223 4.00 -1.93 6.08
C HIS A 223 5.19 -2.55 5.34
N PRO A 224 5.11 -3.78 4.84
CA PRO A 224 6.27 -4.40 4.20
C PRO A 224 6.68 -3.61 2.97
N TYR A 225 5.78 -2.75 2.47
CA TYR A 225 5.93 -1.98 1.24
C TYR A 225 5.55 -0.50 1.42
N PRO A 226 6.19 0.25 2.35
CA PRO A 226 5.76 1.61 2.71
C PRO A 226 5.82 2.59 1.52
N HIS A 227 6.82 2.44 0.64
CA HIS A 227 6.95 3.27 -0.55
C HIS A 227 5.84 3.01 -1.58
N TYR A 228 5.42 1.76 -1.75
CA TYR A 228 4.28 1.44 -2.61
C TYR A 228 2.96 1.94 -1.99
N MET A 229 2.79 1.79 -0.68
CA MET A 229 1.63 2.31 0.04
C MET A 229 1.52 3.84 -0.04
N ASP A 230 2.64 4.57 -0.13
CA ASP A 230 2.62 6.02 -0.38
C ASP A 230 2.04 6.34 -1.78
N LEU A 231 2.40 5.55 -2.80
CA LEU A 231 1.80 5.66 -4.13
C LEU A 231 0.27 5.45 -4.07
N VAL A 232 -0.17 4.36 -3.41
CA VAL A 232 -1.60 4.06 -3.23
C VAL A 232 -2.34 5.20 -2.53
N ARG A 233 -1.78 5.73 -1.41
CA ARG A 233 -2.38 6.87 -0.69
C ARG A 233 -2.53 8.12 -1.55
N ARG A 234 -1.56 8.40 -2.43
CA ARG A 234 -1.60 9.54 -3.35
C ARG A 234 -2.66 9.36 -4.43
N GLU A 235 -2.81 8.15 -4.93
CA GLU A 235 -3.83 7.82 -5.92
C GLU A 235 -5.24 7.89 -5.32
N MET A 236 -5.43 7.35 -4.12
CA MET A 236 -6.70 7.43 -3.38
C MET A 236 -7.22 8.85 -3.21
N LYS A 237 -6.34 9.84 -3.03
CA LYS A 237 -6.75 11.26 -2.92
C LYS A 237 -7.37 11.83 -4.21
N ARG A 238 -7.20 11.16 -5.35
CA ARG A 238 -7.72 11.57 -6.66
C ARG A 238 -8.97 10.78 -7.07
N ILE A 239 -9.21 9.64 -6.43
CA ILE A 239 -10.37 8.81 -6.69
C ILE A 239 -11.56 9.40 -5.92
N ILE A 240 -12.63 9.72 -6.64
CA ILE A 240 -13.88 10.22 -6.07
C ILE A 240 -14.70 9.00 -5.64
N LEU A 241 -15.00 8.93 -4.35
CA LEU A 241 -15.86 7.91 -3.77
C LEU A 241 -17.17 8.54 -3.28
N PRO A 242 -18.25 7.74 -3.09
CA PRO A 242 -19.49 8.21 -2.45
C PRO A 242 -19.23 8.85 -1.08
N GLU A 243 -20.06 9.82 -0.66
CA GLU A 243 -19.81 10.60 0.57
C GLU A 243 -19.83 9.77 1.87
N ASP A 244 -20.56 8.67 1.88
CA ASP A 244 -20.76 7.75 3.01
C ASP A 244 -19.68 6.66 3.16
N TRP A 245 -18.69 6.63 2.28
CA TRP A 245 -17.66 5.59 2.26
C TRP A 245 -16.82 5.50 3.56
N GLN A 246 -16.70 6.61 4.29
CA GLN A 246 -15.87 6.69 5.52
C GLN A 246 -16.46 5.87 6.68
N GLU A 247 -17.76 5.61 6.67
CA GLU A 247 -18.45 4.89 7.74
C GLU A 247 -18.38 3.38 7.59
N THR A 248 -18.14 2.88 6.38
CA THR A 248 -18.27 1.45 6.07
C THR A 248 -16.97 0.65 6.05
N GLY A 249 -15.81 1.33 6.04
CA GLY A 249 -14.51 0.69 5.80
C GLY A 249 -14.36 0.21 4.35
N LEU A 250 -13.12 0.20 3.85
CA LEU A 250 -12.83 -0.12 2.45
C LEU A 250 -11.80 -1.24 2.31
N LYS A 251 -11.97 -2.07 1.28
CA LYS A 251 -10.93 -2.96 0.76
C LYS A 251 -10.39 -2.37 -0.54
N ILE A 252 -9.10 -2.02 -0.55
CA ILE A 252 -8.41 -1.42 -1.70
C ILE A 252 -7.54 -2.51 -2.33
N PHE A 253 -7.88 -2.90 -3.55
CA PHE A 253 -7.10 -3.85 -4.33
C PHE A 253 -6.10 -3.09 -5.19
N THR A 254 -4.87 -3.60 -5.25
CA THR A 254 -3.76 -2.95 -5.95
C THR A 254 -3.17 -3.85 -7.03
N HIS A 255 -2.36 -3.26 -7.91
CA HIS A 255 -1.59 -3.97 -8.94
C HIS A 255 -0.21 -4.44 -8.44
N LEU A 256 0.07 -4.33 -7.14
CA LEU A 256 1.33 -4.82 -6.58
C LEU A 256 1.52 -6.30 -6.90
N GLN A 257 2.70 -6.64 -7.41
CA GLN A 257 3.17 -8.01 -7.54
C GLN A 257 4.19 -8.27 -6.44
N VAL A 258 3.82 -9.07 -5.44
CA VAL A 258 4.61 -9.30 -4.22
C VAL A 258 6.01 -9.80 -4.53
N ASP A 259 6.15 -10.77 -5.45
CA ASP A 259 7.45 -11.30 -5.84
C ASP A 259 8.34 -10.24 -6.51
N ALA A 260 7.76 -9.44 -7.43
CA ALA A 260 8.47 -8.34 -8.08
C ALA A 260 8.88 -7.27 -7.06
N GLN A 261 8.00 -6.93 -6.12
CA GLN A 261 8.27 -5.96 -5.07
C GLN A 261 9.41 -6.43 -4.15
N ASN A 262 9.37 -7.68 -3.72
CA ASN A 262 10.43 -8.27 -2.90
C ASN A 262 11.77 -8.33 -3.65
N ALA A 263 11.75 -8.64 -4.96
CA ALA A 263 12.95 -8.64 -5.79
C ALA A 263 13.54 -7.23 -5.92
N VAL A 264 12.70 -6.22 -6.18
CA VAL A 264 13.10 -4.81 -6.27
C VAL A 264 13.76 -4.34 -4.98
N GLN A 265 13.14 -4.60 -3.82
CA GLN A 265 13.68 -4.19 -2.53
C GLN A 265 15.03 -4.85 -2.24
N ARG A 266 15.14 -6.16 -2.48
CA ARG A 266 16.40 -6.89 -2.25
C ARG A 266 17.50 -6.43 -3.20
N SER A 267 17.22 -6.33 -4.50
CA SER A 267 18.21 -5.93 -5.49
C SER A 267 18.71 -4.51 -5.27
N LEU A 268 17.80 -3.57 -4.96
CA LEU A 268 18.19 -2.19 -4.67
C LEU A 268 19.10 -2.10 -3.43
N ALA A 269 18.72 -2.79 -2.34
CA ALA A 269 19.52 -2.81 -1.13
C ALA A 269 20.89 -3.45 -1.36
N GLN A 270 20.94 -4.58 -2.06
CA GLN A 270 22.20 -5.28 -2.38
C GLN A 270 23.13 -4.42 -3.23
N GLN A 271 22.60 -3.76 -4.27
CA GLN A 271 23.41 -2.92 -5.16
C GLN A 271 23.99 -1.73 -4.41
N LEU A 272 23.17 -1.03 -3.60
CA LEU A 272 23.61 0.12 -2.81
C LEU A 272 24.59 -0.24 -1.68
N MET A 273 24.59 -1.51 -1.23
CA MET A 273 25.58 -2.01 -0.29
C MET A 273 26.89 -2.42 -0.98
N ALA A 274 26.80 -2.94 -2.22
CA ALA A 274 27.97 -3.41 -2.97
C ALA A 274 28.82 -2.28 -3.54
N ASP A 275 28.17 -1.15 -3.91
CA ASP A 275 28.84 0.00 -4.55
C ASP A 275 29.58 0.90 -3.56
N GLY A 276 29.57 0.59 -2.25
CA GLY A 276 30.47 1.30 -1.44
C GLY A 276 30.20 1.51 0.04
N GLU A 277 31.25 1.94 0.64
CA GLU A 277 31.39 2.33 2.03
C GLU A 277 30.56 3.58 2.41
N ASP A 278 29.88 4.23 1.44
CA ASP A 278 29.07 5.40 1.73
C ASP A 278 27.63 5.01 2.14
N GLU A 279 27.42 4.98 3.45
CA GLU A 279 26.09 4.78 4.06
C GLU A 279 25.02 5.79 3.59
N LYS A 280 25.42 6.86 2.91
CA LYS A 280 24.55 7.94 2.42
C LYS A 280 24.04 7.69 0.99
N LEU A 281 24.59 6.69 0.29
CA LEU A 281 24.12 6.35 -1.06
C LEU A 281 22.70 5.85 -1.01
N GLU A 282 21.81 6.47 -1.79
CA GLU A 282 20.39 6.18 -1.85
C GLU A 282 19.94 5.96 -3.29
N GLY A 283 18.88 5.18 -3.45
CA GLY A 283 18.36 4.84 -4.77
C GLY A 283 16.83 4.71 -4.79
N ALA A 284 16.31 4.59 -6.01
CA ALA A 284 14.90 4.28 -6.22
C ALA A 284 14.73 3.37 -7.44
N MET A 285 13.70 2.54 -7.40
CA MET A 285 13.33 1.65 -8.50
C MET A 285 11.81 1.63 -8.68
N VAL A 286 11.36 1.65 -9.94
CA VAL A 286 9.95 1.56 -10.33
C VAL A 286 9.82 0.49 -11.41
N VAL A 287 8.88 -0.43 -11.22
CA VAL A 287 8.52 -1.46 -12.20
C VAL A 287 7.07 -1.26 -12.60
N ALA A 288 6.83 -1.12 -13.89
CA ALA A 288 5.50 -0.93 -14.44
C ALA A 288 5.23 -1.88 -15.63
N ASP A 289 4.02 -2.35 -15.72
CA ASP A 289 3.50 -2.97 -16.94
C ASP A 289 2.98 -1.87 -17.87
N TYR A 290 3.73 -1.63 -18.94
CA TYR A 290 3.39 -0.59 -19.91
C TYR A 290 2.11 -0.90 -20.73
N ARG A 291 1.71 -2.16 -20.83
CA ARG A 291 0.52 -2.57 -21.60
C ARG A 291 -0.77 -2.18 -20.90
N ASN A 292 -0.78 -2.36 -19.58
CA ASN A 292 -1.95 -2.08 -18.74
C ASN A 292 -1.83 -0.73 -18.01
N GLY A 293 -0.68 -0.06 -18.08
CA GLY A 293 -0.41 1.16 -17.33
C GLY A 293 -0.46 0.95 -15.82
N THR A 294 0.15 -0.13 -15.31
CA THR A 294 0.09 -0.46 -13.89
C THR A 294 1.46 -0.51 -13.25
N VAL A 295 1.58 -0.06 -12.00
CA VAL A 295 2.81 -0.15 -11.22
C VAL A 295 2.81 -1.46 -10.45
N SER A 296 3.71 -2.37 -10.83
CA SER A 296 3.84 -3.69 -10.21
C SER A 296 4.74 -3.69 -8.97
N ALA A 297 5.74 -2.81 -8.91
CA ALA A 297 6.63 -2.67 -7.76
C ALA A 297 7.25 -1.26 -7.68
N LEU A 298 7.57 -0.83 -6.46
CA LEU A 298 8.19 0.47 -6.22
C LEU A 298 9.01 0.47 -4.94
N ALA A 299 10.28 0.88 -5.03
CA ALA A 299 11.13 1.17 -3.89
C ALA A 299 11.70 2.59 -4.01
N GLY A 300 11.62 3.38 -2.96
CA GLY A 300 12.03 4.79 -2.93
C GLY A 300 13.20 5.10 -1.99
N GLY A 301 13.94 4.09 -1.55
CA GLY A 301 15.11 4.24 -0.69
C GLY A 301 15.81 2.92 -0.43
N ARG A 302 17.03 3.01 0.08
CA ARG A 302 17.88 1.88 0.46
C ARG A 302 17.22 0.99 1.51
N LEU A 303 16.64 1.60 2.54
CA LEU A 303 15.90 0.91 3.59
C LEU A 303 14.43 0.83 3.16
N SER A 304 14.08 -0.26 2.52
CA SER A 304 12.76 -0.47 1.91
C SER A 304 11.60 -0.49 2.91
N GLN A 305 11.88 -0.75 4.18
CA GLN A 305 10.89 -0.78 5.27
C GLN A 305 10.81 0.53 6.07
N ALA A 306 11.68 1.51 5.78
CA ALA A 306 11.66 2.78 6.47
C ALA A 306 10.55 3.69 5.92
N ILE A 307 9.72 4.22 6.81
CA ILE A 307 8.80 5.30 6.50
C ILE A 307 9.63 6.58 6.37
N GLY A 308 9.68 7.18 5.17
CA GLY A 308 10.49 8.37 4.95
C GLY A 308 10.32 8.97 3.56
N TYR A 309 11.35 9.66 3.11
CA TYR A 309 11.35 10.32 1.80
C TYR A 309 11.35 9.30 0.66
N ASN A 310 10.24 9.23 -0.06
CA ASN A 310 10.05 8.32 -1.18
C ASN A 310 10.65 8.90 -2.46
N ARG A 311 11.89 8.50 -2.76
CA ARG A 311 12.63 9.02 -3.93
C ARG A 311 11.99 8.64 -5.25
N ALA A 312 11.33 7.49 -5.33
CA ALA A 312 10.64 7.08 -6.55
C ALA A 312 9.56 8.07 -6.99
N LEU A 313 8.90 8.73 -6.04
CA LEU A 313 7.81 9.67 -6.27
C LEU A 313 8.24 11.14 -6.19
N LEU A 314 9.20 11.46 -5.34
CA LEU A 314 9.48 12.83 -4.89
C LEU A 314 10.84 13.38 -5.31
N ALA A 315 11.83 12.53 -5.60
CA ALA A 315 13.16 13.01 -5.99
C ALA A 315 13.12 13.57 -7.40
N LEU A 316 13.09 14.88 -7.51
CA LEU A 316 13.22 15.60 -8.78
C LEU A 316 14.71 15.79 -9.07
N ARG A 317 15.20 15.13 -10.09
CA ARG A 317 16.60 15.23 -10.56
C ARG A 317 16.62 15.43 -12.07
N PRO A 318 17.60 16.17 -12.62
CA PRO A 318 17.81 16.24 -14.06
C PRO A 318 17.92 14.83 -14.64
N ILE A 319 17.22 14.56 -15.72
CA ILE A 319 17.17 13.22 -16.30
C ILE A 319 18.36 12.91 -17.22
N GLY A 320 19.13 13.91 -17.58
CA GLY A 320 20.31 13.75 -18.42
C GLY A 320 20.00 13.06 -19.75
N SER A 321 20.86 12.13 -20.13
CA SER A 321 20.74 11.39 -21.40
C SER A 321 19.47 10.53 -21.52
N LEU A 322 18.65 10.41 -20.50
CA LEU A 322 17.32 9.79 -20.62
C LEU A 322 16.36 10.60 -21.51
N MET A 323 16.68 11.86 -21.78
CA MET A 323 15.93 12.71 -22.71
C MET A 323 16.12 12.31 -24.19
N LYS A 324 17.29 11.74 -24.56
CA LYS A 324 17.68 11.48 -25.96
C LYS A 324 16.70 10.60 -26.76
N PRO A 325 16.16 9.50 -26.22
CA PRO A 325 15.17 8.71 -26.95
C PRO A 325 13.92 9.49 -27.32
N ILE A 326 13.49 10.46 -26.48
CA ILE A 326 12.34 11.32 -26.74
C ILE A 326 12.67 12.33 -27.85
N ILE A 327 13.86 12.92 -27.83
CA ILE A 327 14.32 13.85 -28.87
C ILE A 327 14.35 13.15 -30.23
N TYR A 328 14.91 11.93 -30.29
CA TYR A 328 15.02 11.21 -31.55
C TYR A 328 13.67 10.65 -32.02
N ALA A 329 12.77 10.28 -31.09
CA ALA A 329 11.40 9.94 -31.45
C ALA A 329 10.67 11.17 -32.05
N ALA A 330 10.78 12.34 -31.44
CA ALA A 330 10.21 13.58 -31.95
C ALA A 330 10.76 13.93 -33.36
N ALA A 331 12.07 13.81 -33.57
CA ALA A 331 12.66 14.04 -34.88
C ALA A 331 12.17 13.07 -35.95
N MET A 332 12.05 11.78 -35.60
CA MET A 332 11.51 10.76 -36.51
C MET A 332 10.01 10.91 -36.78
N GLN A 333 9.28 11.57 -35.87
CA GLN A 333 7.86 11.88 -36.02
C GLN A 333 7.62 13.07 -36.94
N ASP A 334 8.36 14.16 -36.74
CA ASP A 334 8.08 15.47 -37.35
C ASP A 334 8.87 15.72 -38.63
N SER A 335 9.87 14.87 -38.94
CA SER A 335 10.79 15.06 -40.05
C SER A 335 11.06 13.75 -40.81
N ASN A 336 11.60 13.84 -42.01
CA ASN A 336 12.09 12.66 -42.75
C ASN A 336 13.40 12.10 -42.22
N VAL A 337 13.57 12.11 -40.90
CA VAL A 337 14.73 11.58 -40.17
C VAL A 337 14.47 10.14 -39.78
N GLY A 338 15.48 9.30 -39.89
CA GLY A 338 15.45 7.90 -39.46
C GLY A 338 16.74 7.52 -38.73
N LEU A 339 16.80 6.31 -38.18
CA LEU A 339 18.00 5.83 -37.50
C LEU A 339 19.26 5.79 -38.40
N HIS A 340 19.07 5.72 -39.70
CA HIS A 340 20.12 5.72 -40.72
C HIS A 340 20.57 7.13 -41.18
N THR A 341 19.92 8.18 -40.67
CA THR A 341 20.23 9.56 -41.04
C THR A 341 21.58 9.99 -40.41
N PRO A 342 22.53 10.51 -41.20
CA PRO A 342 23.78 11.06 -40.68
C PRO A 342 23.51 12.34 -39.87
N VAL A 343 24.14 12.46 -38.72
CA VAL A 343 24.11 13.64 -37.84
C VAL A 343 25.51 14.06 -37.47
N ALA A 344 25.80 15.36 -37.48
CA ALA A 344 27.11 15.87 -37.14
C ALA A 344 27.39 15.79 -35.63
N ASP A 345 28.55 15.20 -35.29
CA ASP A 345 29.11 15.20 -33.95
C ASP A 345 30.34 16.11 -33.90
N GLU A 346 30.10 17.39 -34.01
CA GLU A 346 31.10 18.43 -34.09
C GLU A 346 30.75 19.55 -33.06
N PRO A 347 31.75 20.36 -32.65
CA PRO A 347 31.51 21.49 -31.74
C PRO A 347 30.37 22.41 -32.19
N ILE A 348 29.53 22.80 -31.25
CA ILE A 348 28.42 23.74 -31.48
C ILE A 348 28.45 24.84 -30.40
N THR A 349 28.17 26.07 -30.80
CA THR A 349 27.96 27.18 -29.89
C THR A 349 26.56 27.73 -30.11
N LEU A 350 25.77 27.74 -29.03
CA LEU A 350 24.44 28.33 -29.02
C LEU A 350 24.44 29.56 -28.15
N SER A 351 23.73 30.61 -28.56
CA SER A 351 23.61 31.87 -27.79
C SER A 351 22.17 32.07 -27.36
N ASP A 352 21.95 32.45 -26.12
CA ASP A 352 20.63 32.83 -25.64
C ASP A 352 20.26 34.25 -26.13
N LYS A 353 19.01 34.67 -25.89
CA LYS A 353 18.51 36.01 -26.28
C LYS A 353 19.29 37.16 -25.60
N LYS A 354 20.09 36.87 -24.57
CA LYS A 354 20.94 37.86 -23.86
C LYS A 354 22.40 37.80 -24.29
N GLY A 355 22.74 36.99 -25.31
CA GLY A 355 24.08 36.83 -25.84
C GLY A 355 25.00 35.93 -24.99
N LYS A 356 24.46 35.21 -23.99
CA LYS A 356 25.24 34.24 -23.23
C LYS A 356 25.44 33.01 -24.07
N GLU A 357 26.70 32.65 -24.30
CA GLU A 357 27.07 31.47 -25.05
C GLU A 357 26.95 30.19 -24.21
N TRP A 358 26.46 29.11 -24.82
CA TRP A 358 26.49 27.78 -24.30
C TRP A 358 27.21 26.85 -25.29
N LYS A 359 28.23 26.16 -24.80
CA LYS A 359 29.10 25.26 -25.58
C LYS A 359 29.03 23.88 -24.99
N PRO A 360 28.00 23.05 -25.34
CA PRO A 360 27.92 21.69 -24.91
C PRO A 360 29.11 20.87 -25.44
N GLN A 361 29.44 19.78 -24.72
CA GLN A 361 30.49 18.85 -25.09
C GLN A 361 30.01 17.40 -24.94
N ASN A 362 30.63 16.48 -25.68
CA ASN A 362 30.49 15.06 -25.39
C ASN A 362 31.18 14.71 -24.05
N TYR A 363 30.78 13.59 -23.44
CA TYR A 363 31.31 13.18 -22.15
C TYR A 363 32.84 12.95 -22.17
N ASP A 364 33.34 12.34 -23.26
CA ASP A 364 34.74 12.06 -23.51
C ASP A 364 35.53 13.25 -24.09
N LYS A 365 34.80 14.33 -24.44
CA LYS A 365 35.33 15.52 -25.12
C LYS A 365 35.88 15.25 -26.54
N GLU A 366 35.56 14.09 -27.11
CA GLU A 366 35.92 13.70 -28.47
C GLU A 366 34.78 13.95 -29.44
N PHE A 367 35.08 13.99 -30.75
CA PHE A 367 34.13 14.25 -31.82
C PHE A 367 34.32 13.25 -32.94
N ASP A 368 33.24 12.59 -33.34
CA ASP A 368 33.30 11.55 -34.40
C ASP A 368 33.01 12.11 -35.81
N GLY A 369 32.85 13.43 -35.95
CA GLY A 369 32.52 14.09 -37.19
C GLY A 369 31.08 13.83 -37.62
N SER A 370 30.83 12.81 -38.41
CA SER A 370 29.49 12.42 -38.83
C SER A 370 29.19 10.97 -38.46
N LEU A 371 28.08 10.71 -37.79
CA LEU A 371 27.65 9.37 -37.42
C LEU A 371 26.16 9.19 -37.67
N LEU A 372 25.69 7.96 -37.70
CA LEU A 372 24.27 7.69 -37.87
C LEU A 372 23.50 8.07 -36.58
N LEU A 373 22.26 8.47 -36.71
CA LEU A 373 21.37 8.73 -35.56
C LEU A 373 21.28 7.50 -34.63
N TYR A 374 21.34 6.29 -35.19
CA TYR A 374 21.44 5.05 -34.44
C TYR A 374 22.65 5.03 -33.51
N ASP A 375 23.86 5.28 -34.06
CA ASP A 375 25.12 5.29 -33.30
C ASP A 375 25.12 6.40 -32.26
N ALA A 376 24.57 7.57 -32.59
CA ALA A 376 24.43 8.69 -31.67
C ALA A 376 23.56 8.32 -30.45
N LEU A 377 22.50 7.52 -30.63
CA LEU A 377 21.65 7.01 -29.55
C LEU A 377 22.38 5.94 -28.73
N VAL A 378 22.98 4.95 -29.41
CA VAL A 378 23.66 3.78 -28.83
C VAL A 378 24.85 4.21 -27.97
N GLN A 379 25.68 5.11 -28.47
CA GLN A 379 26.84 5.66 -27.78
C GLN A 379 26.49 6.85 -26.87
N SER A 380 25.24 7.30 -26.89
CA SER A 380 24.75 8.41 -26.06
C SER A 380 25.50 9.73 -26.30
N ARG A 381 25.83 10.07 -27.57
CA ARG A 381 26.51 11.33 -27.93
C ARG A 381 25.67 12.55 -27.59
N ASN A 382 26.29 13.61 -27.09
CA ASN A 382 25.60 14.82 -26.66
C ASN A 382 25.33 15.79 -27.82
N LEU A 383 26.31 16.04 -28.65
CA LEU A 383 26.21 17.05 -29.70
C LEU A 383 25.18 16.70 -30.77
N PRO A 384 25.09 15.46 -31.25
CA PRO A 384 23.97 15.02 -32.10
C PRO A 384 22.60 15.26 -31.47
N ALA A 385 22.46 14.96 -30.16
CA ALA A 385 21.18 15.17 -29.46
C ALA A 385 20.80 16.67 -29.37
N VAL A 386 21.79 17.54 -29.15
CA VAL A 386 21.57 18.99 -29.17
C VAL A 386 21.15 19.46 -30.56
N ARG A 387 21.84 19.06 -31.62
CA ARG A 387 21.51 19.46 -33.00
C ARG A 387 20.10 19.05 -33.37
N VAL A 388 19.80 17.75 -33.22
CA VAL A 388 18.49 17.20 -33.54
C VAL A 388 17.37 17.84 -32.69
N GLY A 389 17.63 18.04 -31.39
CA GLY A 389 16.65 18.68 -30.51
C GLY A 389 16.41 20.16 -30.82
N MET A 390 17.44 20.87 -31.32
CA MET A 390 17.27 22.26 -31.81
C MET A 390 16.52 22.30 -33.15
N GLU A 391 16.70 21.32 -34.02
CA GLU A 391 15.95 21.17 -35.29
C GLU A 391 14.46 20.85 -35.02
N VAL A 392 14.14 19.98 -34.09
CA VAL A 392 12.77 19.71 -33.64
C VAL A 392 12.15 20.97 -33.03
N GLY A 393 12.91 21.74 -32.33
CA GLY A 393 12.47 22.93 -31.60
C GLY A 393 12.17 22.65 -30.14
N ILE A 394 12.65 23.52 -29.26
CA ILE A 394 12.54 23.34 -27.80
C ILE A 394 11.08 23.38 -27.32
N ASP A 395 10.26 24.26 -27.90
CA ASP A 395 8.82 24.35 -27.55
C ASP A 395 8.07 23.08 -27.95
N GLN A 396 8.40 22.47 -29.11
CA GLN A 396 7.84 21.21 -29.55
C GLN A 396 8.26 20.05 -28.61
N LEU A 397 9.51 20.01 -28.17
CA LEU A 397 9.96 19.04 -27.18
C LEU A 397 9.21 19.19 -25.85
N VAL A 398 8.92 20.42 -25.43
CA VAL A 398 8.10 20.68 -24.23
C VAL A 398 6.68 20.15 -24.44
N SER A 399 6.07 20.31 -25.65
CA SER A 399 4.76 19.75 -25.98
C SER A 399 4.76 18.23 -25.84
N TYR A 400 5.69 17.54 -26.48
CA TYR A 400 5.82 16.08 -26.36
C TYR A 400 5.99 15.62 -24.92
N LEU A 401 6.78 16.32 -24.10
CA LEU A 401 6.91 15.98 -22.69
C LEU A 401 5.59 16.14 -21.93
N ARG A 402 4.76 17.14 -22.26
CA ARG A 402 3.42 17.33 -21.70
C ARG A 402 2.48 16.21 -22.09
N GLU A 403 2.46 15.86 -23.36
CA GLU A 403 1.67 14.74 -23.90
C GLU A 403 2.09 13.39 -23.30
N LEU A 404 3.38 13.24 -22.94
CA LEU A 404 3.90 12.10 -22.20
C LEU A 404 3.63 12.16 -20.68
N GLY A 405 2.78 13.08 -20.23
CA GLY A 405 2.32 13.20 -18.84
C GLY A 405 3.30 13.85 -17.87
N VAL A 406 4.27 14.64 -18.37
CA VAL A 406 5.14 15.43 -17.49
C VAL A 406 4.38 16.66 -17.00
N THR A 407 4.12 16.73 -15.70
CA THR A 407 3.37 17.83 -15.06
C THR A 407 4.25 18.85 -14.36
N THR A 408 5.53 18.53 -14.13
CA THR A 408 6.48 19.47 -13.51
C THR A 408 6.73 20.69 -14.41
N PRO A 409 6.99 21.89 -13.86
CA PRO A 409 7.39 23.04 -14.67
C PRO A 409 8.61 22.72 -15.52
N LEU A 410 8.54 23.01 -16.81
CA LEU A 410 9.63 22.86 -17.76
C LEU A 410 10.10 24.23 -18.23
N GLN A 411 11.41 24.38 -18.34
CA GLN A 411 12.01 25.59 -18.91
C GLN A 411 12.44 25.29 -20.34
N ALA A 412 11.96 26.10 -21.28
CA ALA A 412 12.26 25.97 -22.71
C ALA A 412 13.65 26.53 -23.04
N TYR A 413 14.69 25.91 -22.48
CA TYR A 413 16.09 26.27 -22.79
C TYR A 413 16.74 25.15 -23.62
N PRO A 414 17.77 25.52 -24.44
CA PRO A 414 18.54 24.50 -25.19
C PRO A 414 19.11 23.37 -24.36
N SER A 415 19.39 23.58 -23.08
CA SER A 415 19.83 22.54 -22.14
C SER A 415 18.82 21.43 -21.92
N LEU A 416 17.53 21.64 -22.29
CA LEU A 416 16.51 20.59 -22.27
C LEU A 416 16.91 19.39 -23.14
N THR A 417 17.64 19.64 -24.25
CA THR A 417 18.15 18.59 -25.13
C THR A 417 19.18 17.66 -24.45
N LEU A 418 19.80 18.10 -23.38
CA LEU A 418 20.68 17.28 -22.53
C LEU A 418 20.01 16.86 -21.21
N GLY A 419 18.68 16.97 -21.12
CA GLY A 419 17.90 16.48 -20.01
C GLY A 419 17.99 17.31 -18.73
N SER A 420 18.04 18.64 -18.85
CA SER A 420 17.96 19.55 -17.70
C SER A 420 16.58 19.53 -17.00
N ALA A 421 15.58 18.86 -17.59
CA ALA A 421 14.29 18.64 -16.94
C ALA A 421 14.46 17.76 -15.69
N SER A 422 14.01 18.30 -14.54
CA SER A 422 14.03 17.55 -13.27
C SER A 422 12.74 16.74 -13.12
N LEU A 423 12.86 15.42 -13.21
CA LEU A 423 11.74 14.48 -13.12
C LEU A 423 11.98 13.44 -12.03
N SER A 424 10.88 12.89 -11.48
CA SER A 424 10.97 11.75 -10.58
C SER A 424 11.08 10.42 -11.35
N PRO A 425 11.63 9.36 -10.73
CA PRO A 425 11.70 8.03 -11.36
C PRO A 425 10.35 7.54 -11.90
N VAL A 426 9.24 7.75 -11.18
CA VAL A 426 7.91 7.37 -11.67
C VAL A 426 7.47 8.19 -12.89
N ALA A 427 7.85 9.46 -12.98
CA ALA A 427 7.55 10.30 -14.14
C ALA A 427 8.35 9.83 -15.37
N VAL A 428 9.63 9.48 -15.20
CA VAL A 428 10.46 8.88 -16.26
C VAL A 428 9.89 7.53 -16.70
N THR A 429 9.51 6.67 -15.75
CA THR A 429 8.88 5.37 -16.07
C THR A 429 7.62 5.56 -16.90
N ARG A 430 6.78 6.53 -16.56
CA ARG A 430 5.55 6.86 -17.29
C ARG A 430 5.86 7.31 -18.72
N MET A 431 6.81 8.20 -18.90
CA MET A 431 7.26 8.71 -20.20
C MET A 431 7.78 7.57 -21.09
N TYR A 432 8.62 6.68 -20.54
CA TYR A 432 9.15 5.53 -21.27
C TYR A 432 8.09 4.47 -21.55
N SER A 433 7.08 4.32 -20.71
CA SER A 433 5.97 3.38 -20.93
C SER A 433 5.24 3.69 -22.23
N ALA A 434 5.11 4.95 -22.64
CA ALA A 434 4.50 5.32 -23.91
C ALA A 434 5.30 4.80 -25.12
N LEU A 435 6.64 4.92 -25.10
CA LEU A 435 7.50 4.36 -26.15
C LEU A 435 7.38 2.83 -26.24
N MET A 436 7.20 2.16 -25.09
CA MET A 436 7.02 0.71 -25.04
C MET A 436 5.62 0.29 -25.49
N ASN A 437 4.63 1.16 -25.34
CA ASN A 437 3.21 0.94 -25.69
C ASN A 437 2.87 1.48 -27.10
N ASP A 438 3.73 1.22 -28.07
CA ASP A 438 3.54 1.63 -29.47
C ASP A 438 3.28 3.14 -29.65
N GLY A 439 3.88 3.98 -28.81
CA GLY A 439 3.76 5.43 -28.83
C GLY A 439 2.53 5.99 -28.12
N ARG A 440 1.75 5.14 -27.48
CA ARG A 440 0.53 5.53 -26.78
C ARG A 440 0.78 5.80 -25.31
N TYR A 441 0.53 7.02 -24.90
CA TYR A 441 0.57 7.41 -23.49
C TYR A 441 -0.66 6.88 -22.75
N GLN A 442 -0.42 6.43 -21.53
CA GLN A 442 -1.45 6.13 -20.53
C GLN A 442 -0.93 6.42 -19.12
N PRO A 443 -1.78 6.87 -18.19
CA PRO A 443 -1.38 7.09 -16.81
C PRO A 443 -1.05 5.77 -16.11
N LEU A 444 0.01 5.78 -15.29
CA LEU A 444 0.34 4.64 -14.43
C LEU A 444 -0.53 4.67 -13.16
N ALA A 445 -1.03 3.51 -12.75
CA ALA A 445 -1.86 3.35 -11.57
C ALA A 445 -1.40 2.20 -10.68
N ALA A 446 -1.65 2.35 -9.38
CA ALA A 446 -1.42 1.34 -8.36
C ALA A 446 -2.72 0.67 -7.90
N VAL A 447 -3.84 1.40 -7.89
CA VAL A 447 -5.15 0.92 -7.44
C VAL A 447 -5.89 0.25 -8.60
N SER A 448 -6.40 -0.97 -8.37
CA SER A 448 -7.20 -1.69 -9.35
C SER A 448 -8.71 -1.58 -9.09
N SER A 449 -9.11 -1.72 -7.83
CA SER A 449 -10.51 -1.56 -7.43
C SER A 449 -10.64 -1.25 -5.94
N ILE A 450 -11.79 -0.71 -5.57
CA ILE A 450 -12.15 -0.42 -4.18
C ILE A 450 -13.54 -1.01 -3.95
N THR A 451 -13.68 -1.76 -2.85
CA THR A 451 -14.97 -2.31 -2.44
C THR A 451 -15.28 -1.94 -1.00
N THR A 452 -16.55 -1.99 -0.63
CA THR A 452 -16.94 -2.03 0.77
C THR A 452 -16.43 -3.32 1.43
N HIS A 453 -16.50 -3.41 2.75
CA HIS A 453 -16.17 -4.66 3.46
C HIS A 453 -17.10 -5.83 3.06
N GLN A 454 -18.34 -5.54 2.64
CA GLN A 454 -19.34 -6.50 2.15
C GLN A 454 -19.11 -6.95 0.70
N GLY A 455 -18.16 -6.32 -0.01
CA GLY A 455 -17.80 -6.69 -1.39
C GLY A 455 -18.51 -5.88 -2.48
N GLU A 456 -19.29 -4.84 -2.13
CA GLU A 456 -19.85 -3.91 -3.10
C GLU A 456 -18.73 -3.10 -3.76
N VAL A 457 -18.73 -3.01 -5.09
CA VAL A 457 -17.71 -2.32 -5.86
C VAL A 457 -18.03 -0.83 -5.93
N LEU A 458 -17.22 -0.01 -5.26
CA LEU A 458 -17.32 1.45 -5.30
C LEU A 458 -16.49 2.09 -6.41
N TYR A 459 -15.39 1.47 -6.76
CA TYR A 459 -14.49 1.90 -7.82
C TYR A 459 -13.86 0.68 -8.49
N ARG A 460 -13.81 0.71 -9.81
CA ARG A 460 -13.00 -0.21 -10.63
C ARG A 460 -12.29 0.59 -11.69
N ARG A 461 -10.98 0.42 -11.75
CA ARG A 461 -10.20 1.04 -12.82
C ARG A 461 -10.64 0.45 -14.16
N GLU A 462 -11.13 1.31 -15.02
CA GLU A 462 -11.36 0.97 -16.43
C GLU A 462 -10.03 0.95 -17.20
N ALA A 463 -10.01 0.31 -18.36
CA ALA A 463 -8.87 0.40 -19.25
C ALA A 463 -8.63 1.89 -19.56
N PRO A 464 -7.44 2.44 -19.29
CA PRO A 464 -7.21 3.85 -19.50
C PRO A 464 -7.36 4.21 -20.98
N GLU A 465 -7.97 5.35 -21.26
CA GLU A 465 -7.87 5.95 -22.58
C GLU A 465 -6.40 6.20 -22.89
N THR A 466 -5.97 5.79 -24.07
CA THR A 466 -4.60 5.97 -24.53
C THR A 466 -4.56 7.08 -25.55
N GLU A 467 -3.64 8.02 -25.35
CA GLU A 467 -3.37 9.12 -26.28
C GLU A 467 -2.17 8.75 -27.15
N GLU A 468 -2.30 8.85 -28.47
CA GLU A 468 -1.20 8.61 -29.38
C GLU A 468 -0.30 9.84 -29.43
N VAL A 469 0.92 9.69 -28.91
CA VAL A 469 1.95 10.76 -28.88
C VAL A 469 2.95 10.56 -30.01
N PHE A 470 3.31 9.31 -30.28
CA PHE A 470 4.20 8.93 -31.36
C PHE A 470 3.58 7.82 -32.22
N ASP A 471 3.84 7.85 -33.51
CA ASP A 471 3.48 6.75 -34.39
C ASP A 471 4.09 5.43 -33.92
N LYS A 472 3.37 4.34 -34.12
CA LYS A 472 3.85 2.99 -33.84
C LYS A 472 5.21 2.68 -34.49
N LYS A 473 5.44 3.18 -35.74
CA LYS A 473 6.71 3.03 -36.46
C LYS A 473 7.84 3.75 -35.75
N VAL A 474 7.62 4.97 -35.29
CA VAL A 474 8.60 5.77 -34.56
C VAL A 474 8.97 5.09 -33.23
N SER A 475 7.98 4.62 -32.49
CA SER A 475 8.18 3.88 -31.25
C SER A 475 8.95 2.58 -31.47
N TYR A 476 8.66 1.84 -32.54
CA TYR A 476 9.39 0.64 -32.90
C TYR A 476 10.87 0.94 -33.19
N LEU A 477 11.17 1.97 -34.00
CA LEU A 477 12.53 2.38 -34.30
C LEU A 477 13.27 2.85 -33.05
N THR A 478 12.61 3.61 -32.19
CA THR A 478 13.20 4.06 -30.90
C THR A 478 13.54 2.85 -30.02
N ARG A 479 12.62 1.88 -29.89
CA ARG A 479 12.90 0.62 -29.15
C ARG A 479 14.05 -0.18 -29.77
N TYR A 480 14.15 -0.19 -31.09
CA TYR A 480 15.27 -0.85 -31.79
C TYR A 480 16.59 -0.21 -31.41
N GLY A 481 16.70 1.12 -31.44
CA GLY A 481 17.89 1.84 -30.98
C GLY A 481 18.19 1.60 -29.49
N LEU A 482 17.16 1.54 -28.62
CA LEU A 482 17.34 1.22 -27.19
C LEU A 482 17.86 -0.20 -26.98
N ARG A 483 17.55 -1.16 -27.85
CA ARG A 483 18.18 -2.49 -27.82
C ARG A 483 19.66 -2.42 -28.15
N GLY A 484 20.06 -1.61 -29.14
CA GLY A 484 21.46 -1.33 -29.46
C GLY A 484 22.25 -0.80 -28.27
N VAL A 485 21.65 0.07 -27.44
CA VAL A 485 22.30 0.57 -26.22
C VAL A 485 22.73 -0.56 -25.27
N VAL A 486 21.95 -1.65 -25.20
CA VAL A 486 22.24 -2.81 -24.34
C VAL A 486 23.12 -3.83 -25.07
N SER A 487 22.96 -4.02 -26.39
CA SER A 487 23.76 -5.02 -27.12
C SER A 487 25.20 -4.57 -27.42
N GLU A 488 25.42 -3.29 -27.68
CA GLU A 488 26.73 -2.78 -28.16
C GLU A 488 27.07 -1.37 -27.64
N GLY A 489 26.17 -0.75 -26.89
CA GLY A 489 26.34 0.63 -26.43
C GLY A 489 26.69 0.77 -24.95
N THR A 490 26.28 1.93 -24.38
CA THR A 490 26.64 2.33 -23.00
C THR A 490 26.12 1.42 -21.89
N ALA A 491 25.19 0.51 -22.18
CA ALA A 491 24.64 -0.47 -21.23
C ALA A 491 25.08 -1.92 -21.54
N SER A 492 26.08 -2.13 -22.37
CA SER A 492 26.56 -3.48 -22.83
C SER A 492 26.99 -4.39 -21.68
N ARG A 493 27.37 -3.85 -20.53
CA ARG A 493 27.68 -4.63 -19.30
C ARG A 493 26.51 -5.51 -18.85
N LEU A 494 25.27 -5.14 -19.18
CA LEU A 494 24.07 -5.91 -18.81
C LEU A 494 23.86 -7.14 -19.71
N GLN A 495 24.50 -7.21 -20.88
CA GLN A 495 24.26 -8.26 -21.88
C GLN A 495 24.51 -9.65 -21.31
N SER A 496 25.60 -9.83 -20.55
CA SER A 496 25.93 -11.12 -19.93
C SER A 496 24.96 -11.55 -18.84
N ALA A 497 24.45 -10.58 -18.05
CA ALA A 497 23.50 -10.84 -16.98
C ALA A 497 22.09 -11.13 -17.51
N LEU A 498 21.76 -10.67 -18.72
CA LEU A 498 20.44 -10.77 -19.35
C LEU A 498 20.44 -11.75 -20.53
N ALA A 499 21.38 -12.68 -20.57
CA ALA A 499 21.55 -13.64 -21.67
C ALA A 499 20.22 -14.36 -21.99
N GLY A 500 19.85 -14.32 -23.29
CA GLY A 500 18.62 -14.93 -23.81
C GLY A 500 17.36 -14.07 -23.68
N GLN A 501 17.43 -12.87 -23.09
CA GLN A 501 16.32 -11.93 -23.04
C GLN A 501 16.50 -10.76 -24.01
N VAL A 502 15.39 -10.30 -24.59
CA VAL A 502 15.37 -9.11 -25.44
C VAL A 502 15.16 -7.90 -24.55
N VAL A 503 16.21 -7.14 -24.29
CA VAL A 503 16.19 -5.97 -23.41
C VAL A 503 16.65 -4.73 -24.18
N GLY A 504 15.95 -3.62 -23.98
CA GLY A 504 16.35 -2.29 -24.39
C GLY A 504 16.52 -1.40 -23.17
N GLY A 505 17.40 -0.41 -23.25
CA GLY A 505 17.65 0.48 -22.12
C GLY A 505 18.27 1.80 -22.52
N LYS A 506 18.35 2.73 -21.56
CA LYS A 506 19.11 3.97 -21.71
C LYS A 506 19.78 4.33 -20.39
N THR A 507 21.05 4.62 -20.46
CA THR A 507 21.83 5.17 -19.33
C THR A 507 21.65 6.68 -19.24
N GLY A 508 21.61 7.22 -18.02
CA GLY A 508 21.63 8.65 -17.74
C GLY A 508 22.72 8.99 -16.72
N THR A 509 23.40 10.10 -16.93
CA THR A 509 24.38 10.64 -15.99
C THR A 509 24.17 12.16 -15.94
N THR A 510 24.28 12.76 -14.76
CA THR A 510 24.21 14.20 -14.53
C THR A 510 25.42 14.63 -13.73
N ASN A 511 25.79 15.92 -13.84
CA ASN A 511 27.01 16.44 -13.20
C ASN A 511 26.82 16.78 -11.72
N ASP A 512 25.57 16.89 -11.24
CA ASP A 512 25.25 17.24 -9.85
C ASP A 512 24.56 16.04 -9.19
N TYR A 513 25.18 15.53 -8.15
CA TYR A 513 24.71 14.39 -7.34
C TYR A 513 23.76 14.84 -6.22
#